data_6e67e9b4ff7b72257e46d7080d89f7cc
#
_entry.id   6e67e9b4ff7b72257e46d7080d89f7cc
#
_cell.length_a   1.000
_cell.length_b   1.000
_cell.length_c   1.000
_cell.angle_alpha   90.00
_cell.angle_beta   90.00
_cell.angle_gamma   90.00
#
_symmetry.space_group_name_H-M   'P 1'
#
loop_
_entity.id
_entity.type
_entity.pdbx_description
1 polymer ?
#
loop_
_entity_poly.entity_id
_entity_poly.type
_entity_poly.pdbx_seq_one_letter_code
_entity_poly.pdbx_strand_id
1 'polypeptide(L)'
;MFFPQSRMNDRQANILTSAPAILVVESELNSRTSLSELLRDEGYRVVEAANSSLAVKQLSQEPEIKIILADLEMPSWTSIVKHARVNLPQSFILGMVRYGALSNALEAQQLGAHAYLIKPLSFNEVNERIQRFLNGRSEIKR
;
A
#
# COMPACT_ATOMS: atom_id res chain seq x y z
N MET A 1 17.83 -18.15 24.13
CA MET A 1 17.61 -18.26 23.69
C MET A 1 17.47 -17.77 23.27
N PHE A 2 17.39 -17.96 23.10
CA PHE A 2 17.10 -17.79 22.38
C PHE A 2 16.89 -17.71 21.93
N PHE A 3 16.86 -17.73 21.60
CA PHE A 3 16.60 -17.75 20.90
C PHE A 3 16.51 -17.64 20.29
N PRO A 4 16.09 -17.67 20.33
CA PRO A 4 16.14 -17.77 19.59
C PRO A 4 16.38 -17.28 18.77
N GLN A 5 16.41 -17.30 18.63
CA GLN A 5 16.77 -17.12 17.86
C GLN A 5 16.76 -17.20 17.06
N SER A 6 16.67 -17.38 17.12
CA SER A 6 16.77 -17.69 16.56
C SER A 6 16.59 -17.89 15.90
N ARG A 7 16.20 -18.23 15.95
CA ARG A 7 16.14 -18.48 15.26
C ARG A 7 15.96 -18.30 13.89
N MET A 8 16.02 -17.26 13.34
CA MET A 8 15.94 -16.95 11.97
C MET A 8 17.32 -17.04 11.35
N ASN A 9 17.49 -17.69 10.19
CA ASN A 9 18.78 -17.72 9.53
C ASN A 9 18.92 -16.46 8.67
N ASP A 10 20.07 -16.25 8.07
CA ASP A 10 20.34 -15.05 7.28
C ASP A 10 19.37 -14.89 6.12
N ARG A 11 19.00 -15.99 5.50
CA ARG A 11 18.09 -15.95 4.37
C ARG A 11 16.69 -15.48 4.80
N GLN A 12 16.21 -15.96 5.94
CA GLN A 12 14.92 -15.56 6.45
C GLN A 12 14.93 -14.09 6.87
N ALA A 13 16.03 -13.66 7.48
CA ALA A 13 16.17 -12.26 7.87
C ALA A 13 16.17 -11.35 6.64
N ASN A 14 16.85 -11.75 5.57
CA ASN A 14 16.87 -10.95 4.35
C ASN A 14 15.49 -10.88 3.70
N ILE A 15 14.75 -11.97 3.69
CA ILE A 15 13.41 -11.97 3.13
C ILE A 15 12.53 -10.99 3.91
N LEU A 16 12.60 -11.00 5.22
CA LEU A 16 11.77 -10.12 6.04
C LEU A 16 12.16 -8.65 5.87
N THR A 17 13.47 -8.37 5.81
CA THR A 17 13.91 -6.98 5.69
C THR A 17 13.77 -6.43 4.28
N SER A 18 13.75 -7.32 3.26
CA SER A 18 13.61 -6.88 1.89
C SER A 18 12.18 -7.00 1.37
N ALA A 19 11.26 -7.49 2.19
CA ALA A 19 9.87 -7.59 1.78
C ALA A 19 9.33 -6.21 1.45
N PRO A 20 8.52 -6.09 0.42
CA PRO A 20 7.95 -4.80 0.06
C PRO A 20 7.10 -4.29 1.20
N ALA A 21 7.18 -3.01 1.48
CA ALA A 21 6.34 -2.39 2.47
C ALA A 21 5.11 -1.83 1.78
N ILE A 22 3.97 -1.95 2.44
CA ILE A 22 2.71 -1.43 1.96
C ILE A 22 2.28 -0.33 2.92
N LEU A 23 1.95 0.84 2.36
CA LEU A 23 1.39 1.92 3.15
C LEU A 23 -0.12 1.85 3.03
N VAL A 24 -0.82 1.73 4.16
CA VAL A 24 -2.28 1.74 4.20
C VAL A 24 -2.72 3.08 4.76
N VAL A 25 -3.43 3.86 3.95
CA VAL A 25 -3.91 5.17 4.35
C VAL A 25 -5.42 5.14 4.44
N GLU A 26 -5.94 5.22 5.63
CA GLU A 26 -7.36 5.08 5.88
C GLU A 26 -7.67 5.79 7.20
N SER A 27 -8.62 6.70 7.21
CA SER A 27 -8.92 7.48 8.41
C SER A 27 -9.69 6.68 9.45
N GLU A 28 -10.50 5.72 9.03
CA GLU A 28 -11.33 4.98 9.97
C GLU A 28 -10.51 3.86 10.59
N LEU A 29 -10.39 3.90 11.91
CA LEU A 29 -9.48 3.02 12.64
C LEU A 29 -9.73 1.53 12.40
N ASN A 30 -10.99 1.11 12.48
CA ASN A 30 -11.29 -0.32 12.34
C ASN A 30 -10.97 -0.83 10.94
N SER A 31 -11.32 -0.05 9.93
CA SER A 31 -11.01 -0.42 8.54
C SER A 31 -9.51 -0.48 8.32
N ARG A 32 -8.78 0.51 8.85
CA ARG A 32 -7.34 0.55 8.70
C ARG A 32 -6.68 -0.63 9.39
N THR A 33 -7.11 -0.92 10.62
CA THR A 33 -6.54 -2.02 11.40
C THR A 33 -6.84 -3.36 10.75
N SER A 34 -8.09 -3.58 10.32
CA SER A 34 -8.48 -4.85 9.72
C SER A 34 -7.71 -5.13 8.44
N LEU A 35 -7.60 -4.13 7.58
CA LEU A 35 -6.88 -4.30 6.33
C LEU A 35 -5.40 -4.55 6.60
N SER A 36 -4.83 -3.81 7.52
CA SER A 36 -3.41 -3.96 7.85
C SER A 36 -3.11 -5.35 8.42
N GLU A 37 -3.98 -5.86 9.28
CA GLU A 37 -3.79 -7.18 9.86
C GLU A 37 -3.85 -8.28 8.81
N LEU A 38 -4.81 -8.18 7.88
CA LEU A 38 -4.92 -9.17 6.82
C LEU A 38 -3.69 -9.16 5.92
N LEU A 39 -3.16 -7.97 5.64
CA LEU A 39 -1.95 -7.87 4.83
C LEU A 39 -0.73 -8.43 5.56
N ARG A 40 -0.63 -8.16 6.85
CA ARG A 40 0.48 -8.72 7.63
C ARG A 40 0.41 -10.24 7.69
N ASP A 41 -0.81 -10.78 7.77
CA ASP A 41 -0.99 -12.23 7.77
C ASP A 41 -0.52 -12.85 6.46
N GLU A 42 -0.52 -12.09 5.38
CA GLU A 42 -0.02 -12.56 4.09
C GLU A 42 1.51 -12.42 3.97
N GLY A 43 2.15 -11.87 5.01
CA GLY A 43 3.60 -11.73 5.00
C GLY A 43 4.14 -10.38 4.61
N TYR A 44 3.27 -9.39 4.37
CA TYR A 44 3.74 -8.08 3.97
C TYR A 44 4.12 -7.24 5.18
N ARG A 45 5.06 -6.32 4.98
CA ARG A 45 5.34 -5.28 5.97
C ARG A 45 4.31 -4.19 5.72
N VAL A 46 3.70 -3.69 6.78
CA VAL A 46 2.64 -2.68 6.64
C VAL A 46 2.95 -1.47 7.50
N VAL A 47 2.84 -0.29 6.88
CA VAL A 47 2.95 0.99 7.56
C VAL A 47 1.57 1.63 7.44
N GLU A 48 1.09 2.26 8.50
CA GLU A 48 -0.26 2.83 8.53
C GLU A 48 -0.22 4.33 8.66
N ALA A 49 -1.20 4.99 8.04
CA ALA A 49 -1.37 6.43 8.20
C ALA A 49 -2.86 6.74 8.26
N ALA A 50 -3.23 7.56 9.23
CA ALA A 50 -4.63 7.91 9.46
C ALA A 50 -5.09 9.10 8.62
N ASN A 51 -4.17 9.82 7.99
CA ASN A 51 -4.53 11.00 7.19
C ASN A 51 -3.44 11.25 6.15
N SER A 52 -3.71 12.21 5.27
CA SER A 52 -2.82 12.48 4.16
C SER A 52 -1.47 13.04 4.61
N SER A 53 -1.47 13.87 5.63
CA SER A 53 -0.22 14.45 6.13
C SER A 53 0.71 13.37 6.67
N LEU A 54 0.17 12.44 7.46
CA LEU A 54 0.96 11.34 7.98
C LEU A 54 1.42 10.41 6.86
N ALA A 55 0.57 10.21 5.85
CA ALA A 55 0.94 9.38 4.71
C ALA A 55 2.14 9.96 3.98
N VAL A 56 2.13 11.26 3.70
CA VAL A 56 3.25 11.90 3.02
C VAL A 56 4.51 11.80 3.86
N LYS A 57 4.38 11.96 5.18
CA LYS A 57 5.52 11.83 6.07
C LYS A 57 6.11 10.43 6.01
N GLN A 58 5.26 9.39 6.02
CA GLN A 58 5.74 8.02 5.93
C GLN A 58 6.41 7.76 4.59
N LEU A 59 5.85 8.29 3.51
CA LEU A 59 6.46 8.11 2.19
C LEU A 59 7.83 8.78 2.13
N SER A 60 8.01 9.88 2.84
CA SER A 60 9.29 10.58 2.87
C SER A 60 10.35 9.82 3.68
N GLN A 61 9.91 9.05 4.66
CA GLN A 61 10.83 8.38 5.59
C GLN A 61 11.09 6.92 5.26
N GLU A 62 10.22 6.30 4.46
CA GLU A 62 10.28 4.86 4.20
C GLU A 62 10.41 4.59 2.71
N PRO A 63 11.62 4.67 2.16
CA PRO A 63 11.79 4.49 0.71
C PRO A 63 11.49 3.08 0.24
N GLU A 64 11.38 2.13 1.15
CA GLU A 64 11.04 0.75 0.78
C GLU A 64 9.55 0.53 0.58
N ILE A 65 8.71 1.54 0.75
CA ILE A 65 7.29 1.43 0.45
C ILE A 65 7.15 1.27 -1.06
N LYS A 66 6.56 0.16 -1.48
CA LYS A 66 6.37 -0.12 -2.91
C LYS A 66 4.91 -0.11 -3.32
N ILE A 67 4.01 -0.17 -2.35
CA ILE A 67 2.57 -0.23 -2.64
C ILE A 67 1.87 0.72 -1.69
N ILE A 68 0.95 1.49 -2.23
CA ILE A 68 0.19 2.46 -1.45
C ILE A 68 -1.29 2.17 -1.65
N LEU A 69 -1.99 1.86 -0.56
CA LEU A 69 -3.43 1.67 -0.57
C LEU A 69 -4.02 2.91 0.09
N ALA A 70 -4.65 3.76 -0.67
CA ALA A 70 -5.09 5.05 -0.16
C ALA A 70 -6.57 5.30 -0.35
N ASP A 71 -7.24 5.70 0.74
CA ASP A 71 -8.62 6.13 0.71
C ASP A 71 -8.66 7.47 -0.04
N LEU A 72 -9.35 7.50 -1.17
CA LEU A 72 -9.40 8.69 -2.02
C LEU A 72 -10.53 9.63 -1.64
N GLU A 73 -11.07 9.49 -0.43
CA GLU A 73 -12.12 10.39 0.04
C GLU A 73 -11.69 11.20 1.27
N MET A 74 -10.48 10.99 1.75
CA MET A 74 -10.02 11.79 2.88
C MET A 74 -9.51 13.14 2.39
N PRO A 75 -9.48 14.14 3.27
CA PRO A 75 -8.98 15.46 2.88
C PRO A 75 -7.55 15.36 2.35
N SER A 76 -7.27 16.11 1.31
CA SER A 76 -5.93 16.23 0.71
C SER A 76 -5.35 14.93 0.16
N TRP A 77 -6.21 13.99 -0.20
CA TRP A 77 -5.73 12.71 -0.74
C TRP A 77 -4.86 12.90 -1.99
N THR A 78 -5.09 13.96 -2.75
CA THR A 78 -4.29 14.18 -3.96
C THR A 78 -2.82 14.37 -3.65
N SER A 79 -2.50 14.89 -2.45
CA SER A 79 -1.10 15.09 -2.09
C SER A 79 -0.35 13.77 -1.96
N ILE A 80 -1.06 12.68 -1.59
CA ILE A 80 -0.44 11.37 -1.48
C ILE A 80 0.01 10.90 -2.86
N VAL A 81 -0.89 10.99 -3.83
CA VAL A 81 -0.61 10.53 -5.19
C VAL A 81 0.52 11.37 -5.80
N LYS A 82 0.42 12.70 -5.66
CA LYS A 82 1.43 13.58 -6.23
C LYS A 82 2.80 13.33 -5.61
N HIS A 83 2.86 13.21 -4.30
CA HIS A 83 4.13 12.98 -3.61
C HIS A 83 4.75 11.65 -4.05
N ALA A 84 3.94 10.61 -4.12
CA ALA A 84 4.43 9.29 -4.50
C ALA A 84 4.95 9.28 -5.93
N ARG A 85 4.25 9.94 -6.85
CA ARG A 85 4.70 9.95 -8.25
C ARG A 85 6.04 10.65 -8.41
N VAL A 86 6.28 11.70 -7.62
CA VAL A 86 7.54 12.43 -7.71
C VAL A 86 8.67 11.71 -6.98
N ASN A 87 8.40 11.21 -5.78
CA ASN A 87 9.46 10.70 -4.91
C ASN A 87 9.63 9.19 -4.90
N LEU A 88 8.58 8.46 -5.25
CA LEU A 88 8.62 6.99 -5.31
C LEU A 88 7.99 6.54 -6.64
N PRO A 89 8.61 6.90 -7.77
CA PRO A 89 7.98 6.66 -9.08
C PRO A 89 7.74 5.20 -9.41
N GLN A 90 8.40 4.28 -8.70
CA GLN A 90 8.21 2.87 -8.93
C GLN A 90 7.10 2.27 -8.06
N SER A 91 6.48 3.07 -7.19
CA SER A 91 5.45 2.56 -6.32
C SER A 91 4.16 2.31 -7.07
N PHE A 92 3.38 1.34 -6.59
CA PHE A 92 2.07 1.02 -7.15
C PHE A 92 1.03 1.68 -6.26
N ILE A 93 0.20 2.52 -6.84
CA ILE A 93 -0.81 3.27 -6.09
C ILE A 93 -2.18 2.70 -6.41
N LEU A 94 -2.84 2.18 -5.38
CA LEU A 94 -4.15 1.56 -5.50
C LEU A 94 -5.11 2.37 -4.64
N GLY A 95 -6.05 3.04 -5.27
CA GLY A 95 -7.02 3.87 -4.55
C GLY A 95 -8.19 3.06 -4.05
N MET A 96 -8.85 3.56 -3.02
CA MET A 96 -10.05 2.95 -2.46
C MET A 96 -11.13 4.02 -2.42
N VAL A 97 -12.30 3.75 -2.97
CA VAL A 97 -13.40 4.72 -2.99
C VAL A 97 -14.72 4.03 -2.76
N ARG A 98 -15.70 4.75 -2.25
CA ARG A 98 -17.06 4.28 -2.25
C ARG A 98 -17.65 4.52 -3.65
N TYR A 99 -18.68 3.81 -3.97
CA TYR A 99 -19.29 3.88 -5.30
C TYR A 99 -19.68 5.32 -5.66
N GLY A 100 -20.13 6.09 -4.70
CA GLY A 100 -20.54 7.47 -4.97
C GLY A 100 -19.40 8.44 -5.19
N ALA A 101 -18.15 8.01 -5.05
CA ALA A 101 -17.00 8.88 -5.22
C ALA A 101 -16.09 8.44 -6.37
N LEU A 102 -16.66 7.80 -7.39
CA LEU A 102 -15.86 7.34 -8.53
C LEU A 102 -15.12 8.46 -9.24
N SER A 103 -15.64 9.69 -9.17
CA SER A 103 -14.92 10.81 -9.78
C SER A 103 -13.54 11.01 -9.15
N ASN A 104 -13.41 10.72 -7.85
CA ASN A 104 -12.10 10.81 -7.20
C ASN A 104 -11.14 9.75 -7.74
N ALA A 105 -11.67 8.56 -8.04
CA ALA A 105 -10.83 7.51 -8.62
C ALA A 105 -10.31 7.92 -10.00
N LEU A 106 -11.16 8.54 -10.81
CA LEU A 106 -10.74 8.98 -12.13
C LEU A 106 -9.71 10.10 -12.02
N GLU A 107 -9.90 11.02 -11.09
CA GLU A 107 -8.92 12.07 -10.86
C GLU A 107 -7.60 11.49 -10.40
N ALA A 108 -7.65 10.50 -9.52
CA ALA A 108 -6.43 9.86 -9.02
C ALA A 108 -5.66 9.21 -10.16
N GLN A 109 -6.35 8.55 -11.09
CA GLN A 109 -5.68 7.93 -12.23
C GLN A 109 -5.03 8.98 -13.12
N GLN A 110 -5.66 10.12 -13.29
CA GLN A 110 -5.06 11.20 -14.06
C GLN A 110 -3.81 11.75 -13.40
N LEU A 111 -3.76 11.69 -12.07
CA LEU A 111 -2.59 12.14 -11.31
C LEU A 111 -1.50 11.08 -11.22
N GLY A 112 -1.80 9.86 -11.65
CA GLY A 112 -0.80 8.80 -11.69
C GLY A 112 -1.06 7.57 -10.84
N ALA A 113 -2.26 7.47 -10.24
CA ALA A 113 -2.62 6.23 -9.54
C ALA A 113 -2.86 5.14 -10.59
N HIS A 114 -2.54 3.91 -10.24
CA HIS A 114 -2.57 2.82 -11.20
C HIS A 114 -3.91 2.13 -11.31
N ALA A 115 -4.65 2.05 -10.21
CA ALA A 115 -5.92 1.37 -10.19
C ALA A 115 -6.72 1.81 -8.98
N TYR A 116 -7.97 1.37 -8.89
CA TYR A 116 -8.78 1.64 -7.70
C TYR A 116 -9.70 0.46 -7.43
N LEU A 117 -10.14 0.37 -6.18
CA LEU A 117 -11.10 -0.64 -5.74
C LEU A 117 -12.28 0.08 -5.11
N ILE A 118 -13.46 -0.51 -5.23
CA ILE A 118 -14.67 0.07 -4.69
C ILE A 118 -14.98 -0.58 -3.36
N LYS A 119 -15.25 0.24 -2.34
CA LYS A 119 -15.65 -0.26 -1.03
C LYS A 119 -17.10 -0.76 -1.06
N PRO A 120 -17.43 -1.78 -0.29
CA PRO A 120 -16.61 -2.46 0.69
C PRO A 120 -15.58 -3.36 0.01
N LEU A 121 -14.37 -3.37 0.56
CA LEU A 121 -13.28 -4.09 -0.08
C LEU A 121 -13.40 -5.60 0.13
N SER A 122 -13.03 -6.34 -0.92
CA SER A 122 -12.79 -7.77 -0.80
C SER A 122 -11.29 -7.93 -0.61
N PHE A 123 -10.87 -8.56 0.46
CA PHE A 123 -9.44 -8.74 0.67
C PHE A 123 -8.81 -9.58 -0.44
N ASN A 124 -9.55 -10.55 -0.98
CA ASN A 124 -9.03 -11.34 -2.08
C ASN A 124 -8.71 -10.45 -3.28
N GLU A 125 -9.55 -9.46 -3.55
CA GLU A 125 -9.31 -8.55 -4.66
C GLU A 125 -8.11 -7.66 -4.39
N VAL A 126 -7.98 -7.15 -3.16
CA VAL A 126 -6.83 -6.35 -2.77
C VAL A 126 -5.55 -7.15 -2.98
N ASN A 127 -5.53 -8.36 -2.43
CA ASN A 127 -4.34 -9.19 -2.48
C ASN A 127 -4.00 -9.59 -3.91
N GLU A 128 -5.01 -9.85 -4.72
CA GLU A 128 -4.78 -10.20 -6.12
C GLU A 128 -4.13 -9.06 -6.87
N ARG A 129 -4.57 -7.82 -6.64
CA ARG A 129 -3.97 -6.67 -7.30
C ARG A 129 -2.53 -6.48 -6.88
N ILE A 130 -2.24 -6.68 -5.59
CA ILE A 130 -0.88 -6.57 -5.07
C ILE A 130 0.01 -7.66 -5.69
N GLN A 131 -0.47 -8.90 -5.69
CA GLN A 131 0.28 -10.00 -6.24
C GLN A 131 0.56 -9.80 -7.73
N ARG A 132 -0.43 -9.30 -8.45
CA ARG A 132 -0.27 -9.06 -9.88
C ARG A 132 0.80 -8.00 -10.13
N PHE A 133 0.82 -6.96 -9.31
CA PHE A 133 1.84 -5.92 -9.45
C PHE A 133 3.22 -6.50 -9.16
N LEU A 134 3.36 -7.24 -8.08
CA LEU A 134 4.66 -7.78 -7.69
C LEU A 134 5.17 -8.80 -8.72
N ASN A 135 4.29 -9.64 -9.22
CA ASN A 135 4.67 -10.64 -10.22
C ASN A 135 4.92 -9.99 -11.57
N GLY A 136 4.14 -9.01 -11.93
CA GLY A 136 4.29 -8.33 -13.21
C GLY A 136 5.59 -7.62 -13.35
N ARG A 137 6.20 -7.21 -12.24
CA ARG A 137 7.48 -6.53 -12.30
C ARG A 137 8.58 -7.43 -12.83
N SER A 138 8.45 -8.74 -12.62
CA SER A 138 9.46 -9.65 -13.11
C SER A 138 9.09 -10.22 -14.46
N GLU A 139 7.88 -9.98 -14.92
CA GLU A 139 7.44 -10.53 -16.19
C GLU A 139 7.40 -9.56 -17.33
N ILE A 140 7.79 -8.42 -17.14
CA ILE A 140 7.65 -7.40 -18.08
C ILE A 140 7.76 -7.73 -19.38
N LYS A 141 7.48 -7.69 -19.88
CA LYS A 141 7.67 -8.02 -20.92
C LYS A 141 6.77 -8.13 -21.70
N ARG A 142 6.47 -8.14 -21.87
CA ARG A 142 5.68 -8.44 -22.77
C ARG A 142 5.09 -7.50 -23.42
#